data_34afa3843bd94bd2bfa0a5d73af5bd51
#
_entry.id   34afa3843bd94bd2bfa0a5d73af5bd51
#
_cell.length_a   1.000
_cell.length_b   1.000
_cell.length_c   1.000
_cell.angle_alpha   90.00
_cell.angle_beta   90.00
_cell.angle_gamma   90.00
#
_symmetry.space_group_name_H-M   'P 1'
#
loop_
_entity.id
_entity.type
_entity.pdbx_description
1 polymer ?
#
loop_
_entity_poly.entity_id
_entity_poly.type
_entity_poly.pdbx_seq_one_letter_code
_entity_poly.pdbx_strand_id
1 'polypeptide(L)'
;MEKGNNFIEQIINDDLSSGFDKSKLKFRFPPEPNGFLHIGHVKAIVLNFELAKKYGAKINLRFDDTNPENEDQIYIDAIKNDVSWLGYKWDKECYASDYFDLLHEWAVELIKKGKAYVDSQTSLEIADQKGTPTKPGSESPYRDRPIKESLDLFLKMKNGDFKQGEHVLRAKISMSSSNMLMRDPVIYRVINSPHPRTKNTWKIYPMYDWTHGESDYIEQVSHSLCTLEFKPHRDLYDWFLDQVVDKSKIRPKQREFARLNLSHTITSK
;
A
#
# COMPACT_ATOMS: atom_id res chain seq x y z
N MET A 1 -38.43 3.64 -9.07
CA MET A 1 -37.73 3.74 -7.77
C MET A 1 -36.31 4.20 -8.05
N GLU A 2 -35.97 5.41 -7.63
CA GLU A 2 -34.56 5.83 -7.64
C GLU A 2 -33.77 4.85 -6.76
N LYS A 3 -32.75 4.21 -7.35
CA LYS A 3 -31.82 3.42 -6.56
C LYS A 3 -31.13 4.37 -5.59
N GLY A 4 -31.38 4.22 -4.29
CA GLY A 4 -30.68 5.00 -3.27
C GLY A 4 -29.16 4.84 -3.45
N ASN A 5 -28.42 5.92 -3.22
CA ASN A 5 -26.97 5.91 -3.29
C ASN A 5 -26.42 4.86 -2.29
N ASN A 6 -25.43 4.08 -2.73
CA ASN A 6 -24.70 3.25 -1.79
C ASN A 6 -23.80 4.15 -0.90
N PHE A 7 -23.28 3.61 0.21
CA PHE A 7 -22.56 4.44 1.19
C PHE A 7 -21.27 5.06 0.64
N ILE A 8 -20.61 4.44 -0.34
CA ILE A 8 -19.43 5.03 -1.01
C ILE A 8 -19.85 6.23 -1.86
N GLU A 9 -20.96 6.10 -2.60
CA GLU A 9 -21.52 7.22 -3.35
C GLU A 9 -21.92 8.37 -2.44
N GLN A 10 -22.46 8.06 -1.26
CA GLN A 10 -22.80 9.07 -0.27
C GLN A 10 -21.56 9.82 0.20
N ILE A 11 -20.47 9.12 0.54
CA ILE A 11 -19.19 9.75 0.92
C ILE A 11 -18.68 10.68 -0.20
N ILE A 12 -18.71 10.23 -1.46
CA ILE A 12 -18.26 11.04 -2.60
C ILE A 12 -19.15 12.29 -2.74
N ASN A 13 -20.47 12.14 -2.64
CA ASN A 13 -21.41 13.24 -2.73
C ASN A 13 -21.24 14.25 -1.58
N ASP A 14 -21.00 13.77 -0.36
CA ASP A 14 -20.73 14.62 0.80
C ASP A 14 -19.42 15.42 0.61
N ASP A 15 -18.36 14.78 0.10
CA ASP A 15 -17.11 15.46 -0.22
C ASP A 15 -17.30 16.53 -1.33
N LEU A 16 -18.05 16.21 -2.39
CA LEU A 16 -18.38 17.17 -3.45
C LEU A 16 -19.21 18.34 -2.92
N SER A 17 -20.21 18.08 -2.09
CA SER A 17 -21.06 19.09 -1.47
C SER A 17 -20.28 19.99 -0.50
N SER A 18 -19.21 19.44 0.09
CA SER A 18 -18.28 20.17 0.98
C SER A 18 -17.19 20.96 0.23
N GLY A 19 -17.29 21.01 -1.13
CA GLY A 19 -16.40 21.84 -1.96
C GLY A 19 -15.20 21.08 -2.55
N PHE A 20 -15.16 19.74 -2.48
CA PHE A 20 -14.15 18.99 -3.20
C PHE A 20 -14.34 19.17 -4.72
N ASP A 21 -13.28 19.52 -5.43
CA ASP A 21 -13.31 19.75 -6.88
C ASP A 21 -13.55 18.41 -7.62
N LYS A 22 -14.70 18.32 -8.29
CA LYS A 22 -15.10 17.12 -9.04
C LYS A 22 -14.06 16.72 -10.10
N SER A 23 -13.35 17.67 -10.72
CA SER A 23 -12.31 17.40 -11.72
C SER A 23 -11.11 16.65 -11.14
N LYS A 24 -10.95 16.66 -9.82
CA LYS A 24 -9.89 15.99 -9.07
C LYS A 24 -10.29 14.60 -8.56
N LEU A 25 -11.53 14.16 -8.81
CA LEU A 25 -11.91 12.79 -8.50
C LEU A 25 -11.05 11.82 -9.31
N LYS A 26 -10.43 10.89 -8.61
CA LYS A 26 -9.62 9.83 -9.20
C LYS A 26 -9.67 8.58 -8.36
N PHE A 27 -9.83 7.46 -9.03
CA PHE A 27 -9.86 6.13 -8.46
C PHE A 27 -8.69 5.29 -8.98
N ARG A 28 -8.51 4.11 -8.44
CA ARG A 28 -7.55 3.12 -8.94
C ARG A 28 -8.02 1.70 -8.65
N PHE A 29 -7.59 0.75 -9.47
CA PHE A 29 -7.59 -0.67 -9.18
C PHE A 29 -6.12 -1.11 -9.04
N PRO A 30 -5.65 -1.50 -7.83
CA PRO A 30 -4.24 -1.74 -7.57
C PRO A 30 -3.94 -3.24 -7.30
N PRO A 31 -4.01 -4.13 -8.30
CA PRO A 31 -3.69 -5.53 -8.09
C PRO A 31 -2.19 -5.75 -7.89
N GLU A 32 -1.83 -6.69 -7.01
CA GLU A 32 -0.50 -7.25 -6.95
C GLU A 32 -0.35 -8.31 -8.07
N PRO A 33 0.71 -8.25 -8.93
CA PRO A 33 0.84 -9.17 -10.07
C PRO A 33 1.49 -10.51 -9.67
N ASN A 34 0.92 -11.18 -8.66
CA ASN A 34 1.40 -12.43 -8.06
C ASN A 34 0.46 -13.62 -8.30
N GLY A 35 -0.56 -13.46 -9.13
CA GLY A 35 -1.53 -14.50 -9.46
C GLY A 35 -2.66 -14.02 -10.36
N PHE A 36 -3.44 -14.98 -10.84
CA PHE A 36 -4.65 -14.70 -11.64
C PHE A 36 -5.76 -14.12 -10.78
N LEU A 37 -6.58 -13.24 -11.38
CA LEU A 37 -7.76 -12.70 -10.71
C LEU A 37 -8.79 -13.81 -10.46
N HIS A 38 -9.61 -13.59 -9.46
CA HIS A 38 -10.76 -14.44 -9.15
C HIS A 38 -12.01 -13.57 -8.92
N ILE A 39 -13.16 -14.21 -8.78
CA ILE A 39 -14.46 -13.52 -8.66
C ILE A 39 -14.49 -12.46 -7.54
N GLY A 40 -13.70 -12.63 -6.48
CA GLY A 40 -13.57 -11.63 -5.40
C GLY A 40 -13.01 -10.30 -5.89
N HIS A 41 -12.10 -10.31 -6.86
CA HIS A 41 -11.53 -9.10 -7.46
C HIS A 41 -12.54 -8.36 -8.36
N VAL A 42 -13.48 -9.08 -8.99
CA VAL A 42 -14.48 -8.50 -9.88
C VAL A 42 -15.28 -7.42 -9.16
N LYS A 43 -15.64 -7.62 -7.89
CA LYS A 43 -16.36 -6.60 -7.11
C LYS A 43 -15.56 -5.31 -6.98
N ALA A 44 -14.26 -5.40 -6.70
CA ALA A 44 -13.39 -4.23 -6.60
C ALA A 44 -13.24 -3.52 -7.94
N ILE A 45 -13.07 -4.29 -9.03
CA ILE A 45 -12.99 -3.76 -10.39
C ILE A 45 -14.29 -3.01 -10.72
N VAL A 46 -15.43 -3.69 -10.66
CA VAL A 46 -16.73 -3.11 -11.02
C VAL A 46 -17.00 -1.86 -10.18
N LEU A 47 -16.78 -1.90 -8.86
CA LEU A 47 -17.02 -0.75 -8.00
C LEU A 47 -16.20 0.47 -8.42
N ASN A 48 -14.89 0.32 -8.58
CA ASN A 48 -14.01 1.43 -8.92
C ASN A 48 -14.31 1.99 -10.32
N PHE A 49 -14.50 1.13 -11.32
CA PHE A 49 -14.73 1.54 -12.70
C PHE A 49 -16.13 2.14 -12.89
N GLU A 50 -17.17 1.58 -12.27
CA GLU A 50 -18.54 2.15 -12.36
C GLU A 50 -18.64 3.49 -11.61
N LEU A 51 -17.95 3.67 -10.49
CA LEU A 51 -17.87 4.98 -9.84
C LEU A 51 -17.13 6.00 -10.71
N ALA A 52 -15.99 5.62 -11.29
CA ALA A 52 -15.27 6.49 -12.21
C ALA A 52 -16.17 6.93 -13.38
N LYS A 53 -16.87 5.99 -14.00
CA LYS A 53 -17.83 6.25 -15.09
C LYS A 53 -18.99 7.16 -14.64
N LYS A 54 -19.59 6.86 -13.49
CA LYS A 54 -20.75 7.62 -12.95
C LYS A 54 -20.39 9.08 -12.67
N TYR A 55 -19.22 9.33 -12.14
CA TYR A 55 -18.79 10.70 -11.79
C TYR A 55 -18.00 11.40 -12.89
N GLY A 56 -17.67 10.72 -14.00
CA GLY A 56 -16.79 11.24 -15.05
C GLY A 56 -15.35 11.44 -14.55
N ALA A 57 -14.92 10.59 -13.62
CA ALA A 57 -13.61 10.65 -12.98
C ALA A 57 -12.59 9.76 -13.70
N LYS A 58 -11.31 10.04 -13.49
CA LYS A 58 -10.21 9.19 -13.98
C LYS A 58 -10.03 7.96 -13.11
N ILE A 59 -9.52 6.88 -13.73
CA ILE A 59 -9.17 5.65 -13.02
C ILE A 59 -7.85 5.08 -13.52
N ASN A 60 -6.95 4.76 -12.59
CA ASN A 60 -5.68 4.11 -12.89
C ASN A 60 -5.78 2.59 -12.66
N LEU A 61 -5.07 1.82 -13.49
CA LEU A 61 -4.67 0.46 -13.18
C LEU A 61 -3.24 0.52 -12.66
N ARG A 62 -3.02 0.22 -11.38
CA ARG A 62 -1.68 0.23 -10.77
C ARG A 62 -1.29 -1.16 -10.34
N PHE A 63 -0.19 -1.65 -10.83
CA PHE A 63 0.42 -2.88 -10.34
C PHE A 63 1.27 -2.59 -9.09
N ASP A 64 0.91 -3.22 -7.97
CA ASP A 64 1.67 -3.11 -6.72
C ASP A 64 2.83 -4.13 -6.74
N ASP A 65 3.80 -3.85 -7.61
CA ASP A 65 4.96 -4.69 -7.91
C ASP A 65 6.12 -4.45 -6.92
N THR A 66 5.93 -4.85 -5.66
CA THR A 66 6.89 -4.63 -4.56
C THR A 66 7.59 -5.91 -4.10
N ASN A 67 7.24 -7.06 -4.67
CA ASN A 67 7.80 -8.36 -4.31
C ASN A 67 8.31 -9.16 -5.51
N PRO A 68 9.57 -8.94 -5.93
CA PRO A 68 10.13 -9.56 -7.12
C PRO A 68 10.19 -11.09 -7.11
N GLU A 69 10.02 -11.73 -5.95
CA GLU A 69 10.05 -13.18 -5.82
C GLU A 69 8.75 -13.86 -6.29
N ASN A 70 7.62 -13.13 -6.28
CA ASN A 70 6.29 -13.69 -6.54
C ASN A 70 5.61 -13.09 -7.77
N GLU A 71 6.20 -12.07 -8.39
CA GLU A 71 5.58 -11.30 -9.47
C GLU A 71 6.06 -11.79 -10.84
N ASP A 72 5.13 -11.86 -11.78
CA ASP A 72 5.43 -12.31 -13.13
C ASP A 72 4.63 -11.49 -14.16
N GLN A 73 5.25 -11.28 -15.35
CA GLN A 73 4.63 -10.61 -16.49
C GLN A 73 3.34 -11.31 -16.93
N ILE A 74 3.26 -12.63 -16.80
CA ILE A 74 2.06 -13.40 -17.16
C ILE A 74 0.84 -12.95 -16.36
N TYR A 75 1.00 -12.59 -15.09
CA TYR A 75 -0.09 -12.09 -14.25
C TYR A 75 -0.49 -10.68 -14.62
N ILE A 76 0.48 -9.81 -14.96
CA ILE A 76 0.21 -8.46 -15.46
C ILE A 76 -0.66 -8.53 -16.71
N ASP A 77 -0.26 -9.36 -17.69
CA ASP A 77 -1.00 -9.52 -18.95
C ASP A 77 -2.40 -10.12 -18.73
N ALA A 78 -2.51 -11.13 -17.87
CA ALA A 78 -3.78 -11.74 -17.50
C ALA A 78 -4.72 -10.74 -16.83
N ILE A 79 -4.24 -9.95 -15.87
CA ILE A 79 -5.03 -8.92 -15.18
C ILE A 79 -5.55 -7.86 -16.17
N LYS A 80 -4.70 -7.39 -17.09
CA LYS A 80 -5.10 -6.44 -18.14
C LYS A 80 -6.18 -7.03 -19.05
N ASN A 81 -6.01 -8.28 -19.44
CA ASN A 81 -7.00 -8.99 -20.25
C ASN A 81 -8.34 -9.16 -19.51
N ASP A 82 -8.31 -9.55 -18.22
CA ASP A 82 -9.51 -9.73 -17.41
C ASP A 82 -10.29 -8.42 -17.22
N VAL A 83 -9.60 -7.31 -16.91
CA VAL A 83 -10.22 -5.98 -16.79
C VAL A 83 -10.84 -5.55 -18.12
N SER A 84 -10.12 -5.78 -19.23
CA SER A 84 -10.62 -5.47 -20.58
C SER A 84 -11.80 -6.35 -20.98
N TRP A 85 -11.77 -7.65 -20.65
CA TRP A 85 -12.85 -8.59 -20.88
C TRP A 85 -14.13 -8.23 -20.13
N LEU A 86 -14.01 -7.65 -18.92
CA LEU A 86 -15.12 -7.09 -18.16
C LEU A 86 -15.68 -5.81 -18.80
N GLY A 87 -15.10 -5.32 -19.89
CA GLY A 87 -15.56 -4.14 -20.65
C GLY A 87 -15.00 -2.82 -20.13
N TYR A 88 -14.00 -2.84 -19.27
CA TYR A 88 -13.40 -1.64 -18.68
C TYR A 88 -12.10 -1.21 -19.39
N LYS A 89 -11.83 0.10 -19.34
CA LYS A 89 -10.59 0.74 -19.78
C LYS A 89 -10.12 1.71 -18.71
N TRP A 90 -8.82 1.75 -18.48
CA TRP A 90 -8.18 2.66 -17.52
C TRP A 90 -7.53 3.84 -18.23
N ASP A 91 -7.37 4.97 -17.52
CA ASP A 91 -6.75 6.18 -18.08
C ASP A 91 -5.22 6.08 -18.08
N LYS A 92 -4.64 5.49 -17.02
CA LYS A 92 -3.20 5.34 -16.87
C LYS A 92 -2.85 3.97 -16.28
N GLU A 93 -1.84 3.34 -16.84
CA GLU A 93 -1.16 2.18 -16.27
C GLU A 93 0.01 2.67 -15.42
N CYS A 94 0.07 2.23 -14.16
CA CYS A 94 1.07 2.65 -13.18
C CYS A 94 1.68 1.41 -12.51
N TYR A 95 2.88 1.58 -11.98
CA TYR A 95 3.59 0.54 -11.24
C TYR A 95 4.16 1.13 -9.97
N ALA A 96 4.10 0.40 -8.86
CA ALA A 96 4.72 0.84 -7.61
C ALA A 96 6.24 1.02 -7.79
N SER A 97 6.86 0.19 -8.63
CA SER A 97 8.29 0.29 -8.96
C SER A 97 8.69 1.58 -9.68
N ASP A 98 7.75 2.31 -10.30
CA ASP A 98 8.02 3.63 -10.88
C ASP A 98 8.30 4.69 -9.80
N TYR A 99 7.93 4.41 -8.56
CA TYR A 99 8.02 5.33 -7.41
C TYR A 99 9.10 4.95 -6.41
N PHE A 100 9.87 3.89 -6.64
CA PHE A 100 10.85 3.37 -5.67
C PHE A 100 11.89 4.40 -5.25
N ASP A 101 12.35 5.28 -6.15
CA ASP A 101 13.28 6.34 -5.79
C ASP A 101 12.65 7.31 -4.77
N LEU A 102 11.44 7.79 -5.04
CA LEU A 102 10.75 8.73 -4.16
C LEU A 102 10.34 8.08 -2.82
N LEU A 103 9.87 6.83 -2.86
CA LEU A 103 9.56 6.07 -1.65
C LEU A 103 10.81 5.87 -0.77
N HIS A 104 11.97 5.64 -1.40
CA HIS A 104 13.23 5.54 -0.69
C HIS A 104 13.67 6.89 -0.09
N GLU A 105 13.53 7.99 -0.83
CA GLU A 105 13.82 9.34 -0.31
C GLU A 105 12.95 9.64 0.91
N TRP A 106 11.66 9.35 0.87
CA TRP A 106 10.78 9.54 2.01
C TRP A 106 11.13 8.65 3.20
N ALA A 107 11.57 7.41 2.96
CA ALA A 107 12.06 6.54 4.03
C ALA A 107 13.32 7.10 4.69
N VAL A 108 14.26 7.67 3.91
CA VAL A 108 15.42 8.40 4.44
C VAL A 108 14.99 9.60 5.29
N GLU A 109 13.98 10.36 4.85
CA GLU A 109 13.45 11.48 5.64
C GLU A 109 12.77 11.00 6.94
N LEU A 110 12.10 9.84 6.95
CA LEU A 110 11.58 9.25 8.19
C LEU A 110 12.70 8.94 9.18
N ILE A 111 13.81 8.36 8.72
CA ILE A 111 14.97 8.09 9.57
C ILE A 111 15.51 9.40 10.14
N LYS A 112 15.73 10.42 9.31
CA LYS A 112 16.21 11.74 9.75
C LYS A 112 15.31 12.40 10.79
N LYS A 113 14.01 12.19 10.69
CA LYS A 113 13.01 12.68 11.65
C LYS A 113 12.93 11.82 12.93
N GLY A 114 13.72 10.74 13.05
CA GLY A 114 13.61 9.78 14.15
C GLY A 114 12.30 8.98 14.15
N LYS A 115 11.63 8.88 12.99
CA LYS A 115 10.37 8.16 12.79
C LYS A 115 10.55 6.76 12.17
N ALA A 116 11.79 6.37 11.88
CA ALA A 116 12.15 5.03 11.46
C ALA A 116 13.55 4.68 11.96
N TYR A 117 13.82 3.38 12.08
CA TYR A 117 15.10 2.84 12.50
C TYR A 117 15.39 1.52 11.79
N VAL A 118 16.67 1.20 11.60
CA VAL A 118 17.08 -0.10 11.07
C VAL A 118 17.15 -1.09 12.23
N ASP A 119 16.39 -2.17 12.10
CA ASP A 119 16.33 -3.29 13.05
C ASP A 119 17.16 -4.47 12.50
N SER A 120 17.96 -5.07 13.36
CA SER A 120 18.83 -6.21 13.05
C SER A 120 18.31 -7.53 13.65
N GLN A 121 17.05 -7.55 14.04
CA GLN A 121 16.38 -8.75 14.54
C GLN A 121 15.87 -9.60 13.38
N THR A 122 15.79 -10.89 13.63
CA THR A 122 15.14 -11.84 12.72
C THR A 122 13.62 -11.62 12.68
N SER A 123 12.98 -12.13 11.65
CA SER A 123 11.50 -12.06 11.51
C SER A 123 10.78 -12.74 12.68
N LEU A 124 11.35 -13.79 13.27
CA LEU A 124 10.78 -14.48 14.43
C LEU A 124 10.85 -13.60 15.68
N GLU A 125 11.99 -12.99 15.96
CA GLU A 125 12.15 -12.07 17.10
C GLU A 125 11.21 -10.87 16.99
N ILE A 126 11.06 -10.29 15.78
CA ILE A 126 10.13 -9.20 15.53
C ILE A 126 8.68 -9.66 15.76
N ALA A 127 8.32 -10.86 15.30
CA ALA A 127 6.99 -11.41 15.50
C ALA A 127 6.66 -11.63 16.97
N ASP A 128 7.59 -12.21 17.73
CA ASP A 128 7.44 -12.46 19.17
C ASP A 128 7.29 -11.15 19.95
N GLN A 129 8.05 -10.13 19.58
CA GLN A 129 7.99 -8.81 20.22
C GLN A 129 6.68 -8.06 19.96
N LYS A 130 5.97 -8.35 18.87
CA LYS A 130 4.69 -7.70 18.59
C LYS A 130 3.62 -7.93 19.65
N GLY A 131 3.76 -8.99 20.47
CA GLY A 131 2.79 -9.36 21.48
C GLY A 131 1.48 -9.89 20.85
N THR A 132 0.35 -9.64 21.50
CA THR A 132 -0.97 -10.10 21.05
C THR A 132 -1.96 -8.93 21.04
N PRO A 133 -3.17 -9.07 20.47
CA PRO A 133 -4.19 -8.03 20.56
C PRO A 133 -4.52 -7.57 22.00
N THR A 134 -4.34 -8.46 22.99
CA THR A 134 -4.64 -8.19 24.40
C THR A 134 -3.40 -7.90 25.25
N LYS A 135 -2.18 -8.09 24.70
CA LYS A 135 -0.93 -7.81 25.39
C LYS A 135 -0.09 -6.86 24.54
N PRO A 136 0.44 -5.76 25.10
CA PRO A 136 1.32 -4.86 24.37
C PRO A 136 2.57 -5.62 23.89
N GLY A 137 3.18 -5.12 22.85
CA GLY A 137 4.50 -5.58 22.40
C GLY A 137 5.62 -4.99 23.24
N SER A 138 6.82 -5.53 23.07
CA SER A 138 8.06 -5.00 23.64
C SER A 138 8.87 -4.26 22.58
N GLU A 139 9.64 -3.27 23.00
CA GLU A 139 10.47 -2.50 22.08
C GLU A 139 11.69 -3.32 21.62
N SER A 140 12.10 -3.12 20.37
CA SER A 140 13.33 -3.67 19.83
C SER A 140 14.56 -3.05 20.55
N PRO A 141 15.63 -3.82 20.82
CA PRO A 141 16.89 -3.25 21.32
C PRO A 141 17.52 -2.25 20.35
N TYR A 142 17.09 -2.25 19.09
CA TYR A 142 17.58 -1.32 18.06
C TYR A 142 16.67 -0.12 17.83
N ARG A 143 15.58 0.00 18.60
CA ARG A 143 14.57 1.07 18.41
C ARG A 143 15.16 2.46 18.60
N ASP A 144 16.11 2.60 19.49
CA ASP A 144 16.80 3.86 19.79
C ASP A 144 18.20 3.96 19.15
N ARG A 145 18.43 3.17 18.09
CA ARG A 145 19.66 3.25 17.30
C ARG A 145 19.86 4.69 16.80
N PRO A 146 21.08 5.24 16.90
CA PRO A 146 21.37 6.59 16.43
C PRO A 146 20.97 6.80 14.97
N ILE A 147 20.41 7.97 14.68
CA ILE A 147 19.94 8.33 13.32
C ILE A 147 21.04 8.10 12.28
N LYS A 148 22.25 8.53 12.56
CA LYS A 148 23.41 8.37 11.66
C LYS A 148 23.67 6.89 11.35
N GLU A 149 23.65 6.03 12.36
CA GLU A 149 23.86 4.60 12.19
C GLU A 149 22.75 3.96 11.37
N SER A 150 21.47 4.31 11.64
CA SER A 150 20.34 3.84 10.86
C SER A 150 20.42 4.28 9.39
N LEU A 151 20.89 5.50 9.10
CA LEU A 151 21.11 5.99 7.75
C LEU A 151 22.22 5.21 7.04
N ASP A 152 23.35 5.00 7.71
CA ASP A 152 24.48 4.27 7.15
C ASP A 152 24.10 2.81 6.85
N LEU A 153 23.37 2.15 7.75
CA LEU A 153 22.87 0.79 7.54
C LEU A 153 21.83 0.73 6.41
N PHE A 154 20.90 1.68 6.35
CA PHE A 154 19.88 1.70 5.30
C PHE A 154 20.50 1.90 3.90
N LEU A 155 21.54 2.73 3.80
CA LEU A 155 22.33 2.86 2.57
C LEU A 155 23.04 1.56 2.18
N LYS A 156 23.66 0.87 3.15
CA LYS A 156 24.28 -0.45 2.93
C LYS A 156 23.27 -1.51 2.52
N MET A 157 22.06 -1.51 3.12
CA MET A 157 20.97 -2.39 2.67
C MET A 157 20.64 -2.15 1.19
N LYS A 158 20.53 -0.87 0.77
CA LYS A 158 20.27 -0.50 -0.64
C LYS A 158 21.37 -0.98 -1.56
N ASN A 159 22.63 -0.89 -1.15
CA ASN A 159 23.79 -1.31 -1.93
C ASN A 159 23.95 -2.84 -2.05
N GLY A 160 23.21 -3.61 -1.23
CA GLY A 160 23.26 -5.07 -1.23
C GLY A 160 24.37 -5.66 -0.36
N ASP A 161 24.83 -4.90 0.63
CA ASP A 161 25.92 -5.34 1.53
C ASP A 161 25.42 -6.40 2.55
N PHE A 162 24.12 -6.64 2.61
CA PHE A 162 23.48 -7.56 3.57
C PHE A 162 22.68 -8.66 2.88
N LYS A 163 22.58 -9.79 3.58
CA LYS A 163 21.71 -10.90 3.17
C LYS A 163 20.24 -10.63 3.56
N GLN A 164 19.35 -11.30 2.89
CA GLN A 164 17.93 -11.31 3.23
C GLN A 164 17.73 -11.79 4.70
N GLY A 165 16.95 -11.02 5.45
CA GLY A 165 16.64 -11.30 6.85
C GLY A 165 17.67 -10.75 7.88
N GLU A 166 18.80 -10.17 7.46
CA GLU A 166 19.77 -9.58 8.40
C GLU A 166 19.33 -8.21 8.94
N HIS A 167 18.69 -7.40 8.09
CA HIS A 167 18.24 -6.06 8.46
C HIS A 167 16.90 -5.75 7.79
N VAL A 168 16.08 -4.97 8.51
CA VAL A 168 14.85 -4.36 7.99
C VAL A 168 14.77 -2.91 8.46
N LEU A 169 14.06 -2.07 7.70
CA LEU A 169 13.68 -0.74 8.18
C LEU A 169 12.28 -0.82 8.81
N ARG A 170 12.14 -0.32 10.03
CA ARG A 170 10.87 -0.26 10.74
C ARG A 170 10.45 1.17 11.01
N ALA A 171 9.15 1.46 10.88
CA ALA A 171 8.58 2.71 11.37
C ALA A 171 8.58 2.71 12.91
N LYS A 172 8.87 3.85 13.51
CA LYS A 172 8.87 4.06 14.96
C LYS A 172 7.55 4.70 15.38
N ILE A 173 6.57 3.88 15.79
CA ILE A 173 5.22 4.33 16.12
C ILE A 173 4.89 4.03 17.58
N SER A 174 4.38 2.83 17.88
CA SER A 174 4.00 2.48 19.26
C SER A 174 3.86 0.97 19.44
N MET A 175 4.69 0.37 20.26
CA MET A 175 4.61 -1.05 20.60
C MET A 175 3.42 -1.40 21.51
N SER A 176 2.76 -0.40 22.12
CA SER A 176 1.59 -0.57 22.99
C SER A 176 0.25 -0.36 22.27
N SER A 177 0.25 -0.04 20.97
CA SER A 177 -0.99 0.18 20.22
C SER A 177 -1.92 -1.03 20.27
N SER A 178 -3.23 -0.80 20.42
CA SER A 178 -4.24 -1.86 20.28
C SER A 178 -4.32 -2.40 18.84
N ASN A 179 -4.03 -1.56 17.85
CA ASN A 179 -3.87 -1.96 16.47
C ASN A 179 -2.45 -2.51 16.26
N MET A 180 -2.33 -3.83 16.10
CA MET A 180 -1.04 -4.50 15.96
C MET A 180 -0.25 -4.07 14.71
N LEU A 181 -0.90 -3.51 13.69
CA LEU A 181 -0.22 -2.97 12.51
C LEU A 181 0.56 -1.68 12.83
N MET A 182 0.17 -0.97 13.90
CA MET A 182 0.87 0.22 14.39
C MET A 182 2.07 -0.10 15.29
N ARG A 183 2.34 -1.38 15.58
CA ARG A 183 3.45 -1.80 16.44
C ARG A 183 4.74 -1.91 15.65
N ASP A 184 5.35 -0.76 15.41
CA ASP A 184 6.61 -0.56 14.68
C ASP A 184 6.72 -1.49 13.45
N PRO A 185 5.88 -1.28 12.41
CA PRO A 185 5.83 -2.16 11.24
C PRO A 185 7.12 -2.08 10.42
N VAL A 186 7.45 -3.18 9.77
CA VAL A 186 8.50 -3.21 8.74
C VAL A 186 8.02 -2.42 7.52
N ILE A 187 8.86 -1.53 7.01
CA ILE A 187 8.59 -0.71 5.82
C ILE A 187 9.53 -1.00 4.65
N TYR A 188 10.75 -1.52 4.90
CA TYR A 188 11.66 -2.05 3.89
C TYR A 188 12.31 -3.34 4.33
N ARG A 189 12.55 -4.23 3.37
CA ARG A 189 13.25 -5.50 3.54
C ARG A 189 14.31 -5.70 2.46
N VAL A 190 15.34 -6.47 2.75
CA VAL A 190 16.35 -6.92 1.76
C VAL A 190 15.78 -8.11 0.99
N ILE A 191 15.81 -8.04 -0.35
CA ILE A 191 15.50 -9.15 -1.25
C ILE A 191 16.58 -9.15 -2.35
N ASN A 192 17.23 -10.28 -2.54
CA ASN A 192 18.34 -10.39 -3.50
C ASN A 192 17.90 -10.83 -4.91
N SER A 193 16.61 -11.07 -5.13
CA SER A 193 16.05 -11.43 -6.43
C SER A 193 15.97 -10.22 -7.35
N PRO A 194 16.23 -10.38 -8.67
CA PRO A 194 16.08 -9.31 -9.64
C PRO A 194 14.59 -8.98 -9.83
N HIS A 195 14.26 -7.72 -9.85
CA HIS A 195 12.88 -7.26 -10.10
C HIS A 195 12.54 -7.33 -11.59
N PRO A 196 11.33 -7.76 -12.00
CA PRO A 196 10.95 -7.87 -13.41
C PRO A 196 11.19 -6.59 -14.22
N ARG A 197 10.90 -5.39 -13.67
CA ARG A 197 11.05 -4.09 -14.34
C ARG A 197 12.37 -3.40 -14.01
N THR A 198 12.73 -3.25 -12.73
CA THR A 198 13.93 -2.49 -12.32
C THR A 198 15.21 -3.33 -12.30
N LYS A 199 15.11 -4.63 -12.61
CA LYS A 199 16.24 -5.57 -12.69
C LYS A 199 17.04 -5.61 -11.38
N ASN A 200 18.32 -5.31 -11.43
CA ASN A 200 19.25 -5.37 -10.31
C ASN A 200 19.48 -4.00 -9.62
N THR A 201 18.68 -2.98 -9.98
CA THR A 201 18.85 -1.62 -9.45
C THR A 201 18.58 -1.56 -7.95
N TRP A 202 17.63 -2.34 -7.47
CA TRP A 202 17.22 -2.37 -6.06
C TRP A 202 17.63 -3.69 -5.40
N LYS A 203 18.04 -3.60 -4.15
CA LYS A 203 18.32 -4.73 -3.24
C LYS A 203 17.45 -4.68 -1.99
N ILE A 204 16.71 -3.60 -1.83
CA ILE A 204 15.69 -3.41 -0.80
C ILE A 204 14.37 -3.07 -1.46
N TYR A 205 13.30 -3.57 -0.89
CA TYR A 205 11.96 -3.39 -1.42
C TYR A 205 11.01 -2.91 -0.32
N PRO A 206 10.13 -1.95 -0.65
CA PRO A 206 9.16 -1.46 0.30
C PRO A 206 8.12 -2.53 0.61
N MET A 207 7.54 -2.47 1.79
CA MET A 207 6.38 -3.28 2.15
C MET A 207 5.10 -2.63 1.63
N TYR A 208 4.06 -3.45 1.43
CA TYR A 208 2.76 -3.01 0.95
C TYR A 208 2.22 -1.78 1.69
N ASP A 209 2.21 -1.82 3.02
CA ASP A 209 1.65 -0.72 3.83
C ASP A 209 2.37 0.62 3.63
N TRP A 210 3.69 0.59 3.38
CA TRP A 210 4.46 1.79 3.06
C TRP A 210 4.18 2.28 1.64
N THR A 211 4.01 1.37 0.68
CA THR A 211 3.88 1.72 -0.74
C THR A 211 2.49 2.20 -1.10
N HIS A 212 1.46 1.62 -0.49
CA HIS A 212 0.08 1.75 -0.92
C HIS A 212 -0.45 3.19 -0.82
N GLY A 213 -0.32 3.81 0.34
CA GLY A 213 -0.79 5.18 0.57
C GLY A 213 0.01 6.22 -0.20
N GLU A 214 1.33 6.06 -0.23
CA GLU A 214 2.26 6.92 -0.92
C GLU A 214 2.05 6.89 -2.43
N SER A 215 1.83 5.71 -3.02
CA SER A 215 1.48 5.59 -4.44
C SER A 215 0.14 6.25 -4.76
N ASP A 216 -0.87 6.07 -3.91
CA ASP A 216 -2.14 6.79 -4.05
C ASP A 216 -1.93 8.32 -4.03
N TYR A 217 -1.04 8.81 -3.14
CA TYR A 217 -0.71 10.22 -3.05
C TYR A 217 0.08 10.73 -4.27
N ILE A 218 1.08 9.99 -4.74
CA ILE A 218 1.87 10.33 -5.95
C ILE A 218 0.93 10.43 -7.16
N GLU A 219 0.02 9.49 -7.31
CA GLU A 219 -0.93 9.44 -8.41
C GLU A 219 -2.10 10.42 -8.24
N GLN A 220 -2.21 11.08 -7.09
CA GLN A 220 -3.32 11.97 -6.75
C GLN A 220 -4.67 11.26 -6.80
N VAL A 221 -4.73 10.03 -6.31
CA VAL A 221 -5.97 9.29 -6.06
C VAL A 221 -6.74 10.01 -4.95
N SER A 222 -8.00 10.31 -5.16
CA SER A 222 -8.81 11.02 -4.17
C SER A 222 -9.47 10.06 -3.18
N HIS A 223 -10.08 8.99 -3.72
CA HIS A 223 -10.80 7.98 -2.96
C HIS A 223 -10.16 6.62 -3.21
N SER A 224 -9.47 6.14 -2.19
CA SER A 224 -8.74 4.87 -2.16
C SER A 224 -9.69 3.77 -1.67
N LEU A 225 -10.36 3.07 -2.59
CA LEU A 225 -11.37 2.06 -2.24
C LEU A 225 -10.72 0.68 -2.12
N CYS A 226 -10.96 -0.03 -1.02
CA CYS A 226 -10.46 -1.37 -0.75
C CYS A 226 -11.50 -2.23 -0.03
N THR A 227 -11.24 -3.53 0.09
CA THR A 227 -12.13 -4.44 0.82
C THR A 227 -12.02 -4.25 2.33
N LEU A 228 -13.05 -4.67 3.08
CA LEU A 228 -13.17 -4.45 4.52
C LEU A 228 -12.00 -5.03 5.34
N GLU A 229 -11.29 -6.01 4.82
CA GLU A 229 -10.11 -6.60 5.44
C GLU A 229 -8.96 -5.60 5.62
N PHE A 230 -8.92 -4.52 4.83
CA PHE A 230 -7.96 -3.45 4.96
C PHE A 230 -8.33 -2.37 5.99
N LYS A 231 -9.48 -2.51 6.67
CA LYS A 231 -9.88 -1.54 7.70
C LYS A 231 -8.83 -1.35 8.81
N PRO A 232 -8.17 -2.39 9.34
CA PRO A 232 -7.09 -2.22 10.32
C PRO A 232 -5.86 -1.47 9.77
N HIS A 233 -5.64 -1.48 8.46
CA HIS A 233 -4.51 -0.79 7.81
C HIS A 233 -4.74 0.72 7.69
N ARG A 234 -5.96 1.23 7.85
CA ARG A 234 -6.27 2.65 7.65
C ARG A 234 -5.48 3.58 8.57
N ASP A 235 -5.32 3.21 9.85
CA ASP A 235 -4.56 4.03 10.80
C ASP A 235 -3.10 4.16 10.36
N LEU A 236 -2.52 3.06 9.84
CA LEU A 236 -1.16 3.03 9.34
C LEU A 236 -1.01 3.81 8.03
N TYR A 237 -1.97 3.65 7.11
CA TYR A 237 -2.08 4.43 5.89
C TYR A 237 -2.10 5.94 6.17
N ASP A 238 -2.95 6.37 7.09
CA ASP A 238 -3.05 7.77 7.49
C ASP A 238 -1.77 8.26 8.18
N TRP A 239 -1.15 7.43 9.04
CA TRP A 239 0.08 7.78 9.73
C TRP A 239 1.24 8.01 8.74
N PHE A 240 1.39 7.15 7.74
CA PHE A 240 2.42 7.31 6.71
C PHE A 240 2.18 8.57 5.88
N LEU A 241 0.96 8.79 5.42
CA LEU A 241 0.62 10.00 4.67
C LEU A 241 0.92 11.29 5.46
N ASP A 242 0.69 11.29 6.78
CA ASP A 242 1.02 12.45 7.63
C ASP A 242 2.53 12.79 7.64
N GLN A 243 3.39 11.85 7.26
CA GLN A 243 4.83 12.09 7.20
C GLN A 243 5.28 12.70 5.87
N VAL A 244 4.54 12.47 4.77
CA VAL A 244 4.98 12.77 3.40
C VAL A 244 4.10 13.76 2.64
N VAL A 245 2.84 13.97 3.07
CA VAL A 245 1.89 14.80 2.34
C VAL A 245 2.26 16.29 2.41
N ASP A 246 2.33 16.91 1.24
CA ASP A 246 2.30 18.36 1.08
C ASP A 246 0.84 18.83 1.00
N LYS A 247 0.50 19.83 1.80
CA LYS A 247 -0.87 20.39 1.89
C LYS A 247 -1.39 20.99 0.57
N SER A 248 -0.51 21.25 -0.39
CA SER A 248 -0.90 21.75 -1.72
C SER A 248 -1.50 20.68 -2.63
N LYS A 249 -1.34 19.42 -2.29
CA LYS A 249 -1.80 18.26 -3.08
C LYS A 249 -2.97 17.56 -2.41
N ILE A 250 -3.67 16.72 -3.19
CA ILE A 250 -4.77 15.91 -2.66
C ILE A 250 -4.20 14.87 -1.70
N ARG A 251 -4.73 14.84 -0.47
CA ARG A 251 -4.52 13.74 0.45
C ARG A 251 -5.54 12.64 0.10
N PRO A 252 -5.10 11.45 -0.31
CA PRO A 252 -6.02 10.35 -0.57
C PRO A 252 -6.74 9.91 0.70
N LYS A 253 -7.98 9.42 0.52
CA LYS A 253 -8.82 8.92 1.63
C LYS A 253 -9.11 7.45 1.42
N GLN A 254 -8.60 6.59 2.29
CA GLN A 254 -8.95 5.16 2.26
C GLN A 254 -10.38 4.93 2.78
N ARG A 255 -11.15 4.14 2.03
CA ARG A 255 -12.52 3.72 2.39
C ARG A 255 -12.74 2.27 2.02
N GLU A 256 -13.30 1.52 2.95
CA GLU A 256 -13.48 0.09 2.78
C GLU A 256 -14.93 -0.24 2.45
N PHE A 257 -15.10 -1.22 1.58
CA PHE A 257 -16.41 -1.78 1.21
C PHE A 257 -16.50 -3.27 1.60
N ALA A 258 -17.73 -3.74 1.81
CA ALA A 258 -17.97 -5.13 2.20
C ALA A 258 -17.54 -6.13 1.11
N ARG A 259 -17.14 -7.33 1.52
CA ARG A 259 -16.82 -8.45 0.61
C ARG A 259 -18.03 -8.81 -0.26
N LEU A 260 -17.76 -9.43 -1.40
CA LEU A 260 -18.78 -10.09 -2.19
C LEU A 260 -19.14 -11.41 -1.48
N ASN A 261 -20.39 -11.52 -1.07
CA ASN A 261 -20.93 -12.76 -0.52
C ASN A 261 -21.85 -13.38 -1.56
N LEU A 262 -21.53 -14.60 -1.99
CA LEU A 262 -22.35 -15.40 -2.88
C LEU A 262 -22.80 -16.64 -2.13
N SER A 263 -24.12 -16.90 -2.15
CA SER A 263 -24.66 -18.15 -1.60
C SER A 263 -24.30 -19.34 -2.50
N HIS A 264 -24.01 -20.46 -1.88
CA HIS A 264 -23.69 -21.73 -2.57
C HIS A 264 -22.51 -21.68 -3.55
N THR A 265 -21.58 -20.73 -3.36
CA THR A 265 -20.42 -20.55 -4.24
C THR A 265 -19.15 -20.37 -3.45
N ILE A 266 -18.08 -21.08 -3.80
CA ILE A 266 -16.74 -20.87 -3.26
C ILE A 266 -16.13 -19.67 -4.00
N THR A 267 -15.73 -18.65 -3.25
CA THR A 267 -15.18 -17.40 -3.80
C THR A 267 -13.67 -17.22 -3.55
N SER A 268 -13.04 -18.17 -2.88
CA SER A 268 -11.58 -18.19 -2.63
C SER A 268 -10.93 -19.42 -3.28
N LYS A 269 -9.63 -19.30 -3.52
CA LYS A 269 -8.79 -20.43 -3.97
C LYS A 269 -8.67 -21.48 -2.91
#